data_ae94d9de75cf8b66266b2b27be4c8ad8
#
_entry.id   ae94d9de75cf8b66266b2b27be4c8ad8
#
_cell.length_a   1.000
_cell.length_b   1.000
_cell.length_c   1.000
_cell.angle_alpha   90.00
_cell.angle_beta   90.00
_cell.angle_gamma   90.00
#
_symmetry.space_group_name_H-M   'P 1'
#
loop_
_entity.id
_entity.type
_entity.pdbx_description
1 polymer ?
#
loop_
_entity_poly.entity_id
_entity_poly.type
_entity_poly.pdbx_seq_one_letter_code
_entity_poly.pdbx_strand_id
1 'polypeptide(L)'
;MKEFKLAFGRGVQSVMLPEDHISDILEGVPTPACDVKEATLAAMRSPIGSAPLKEVVKSGDKVCLVVADITRAWNRASEFLIYVVDELNLAGIPDKDICIVFAQGTHRPHTNEENITCVGEEVARRITMYQHISTDKSQQTYLGKTTLGTEVWIDKRVVDADKVILINAVSTHDMAGFGGGRKLILPGVAGFDTVQQNHCHALGATLGSGLNPDATLLKIEGNPVSSDMQEACDMVHPCFLVHSIINEEGRISSMVGGDPYEAWLEGTKETYRLQKVPMKQQADVTIVSAGGYPKDTNLYQGTKCYSTAEITTKKGGIIITMIEAEDIMEPAAYLGSFKYKNLVDMEKGLRDCFTIPFFVAFENLNTALTHTVYIVTRPENFDILREKTHQIPVATVEEAWQLAQKQLEGEGKTDYAINIIPHGSAVVPYLKK
;
A
#
# COMPACT_ATOMS: atom_id res chain seq x y z
N MET A 1 25.27 7.92 25.04
CA MET A 1 25.26 7.43 23.64
C MET A 1 24.78 5.98 23.65
N LYS A 2 23.87 5.65 22.73
CA LYS A 2 23.30 4.31 22.56
C LYS A 2 23.42 3.90 21.10
N GLU A 3 23.82 2.65 20.83
CA GLU A 3 23.90 2.10 19.48
C GLU A 3 22.52 1.65 19.01
N PHE A 4 22.18 2.00 17.76
CA PHE A 4 21.01 1.50 17.04
C PHE A 4 21.44 0.83 15.75
N LYS A 5 20.87 -0.35 15.49
CA LYS A 5 21.10 -1.13 14.27
C LYS A 5 19.82 -1.13 13.44
N LEU A 6 19.91 -0.63 12.22
CA LEU A 6 18.78 -0.47 11.32
C LEU A 6 19.02 -1.24 10.02
N ALA A 7 17.97 -1.88 9.51
CA ALA A 7 18.05 -2.67 8.28
C ALA A 7 18.39 -1.79 7.07
N PHE A 8 19.31 -2.26 6.21
CA PHE A 8 19.76 -1.60 4.99
C PHE A 8 20.20 -2.66 3.99
N GLY A 9 19.54 -2.76 2.85
CA GLY A 9 19.76 -3.85 1.91
C GLY A 9 19.63 -5.21 2.58
N ARG A 10 20.61 -6.09 2.30
CA ARG A 10 20.68 -7.42 2.93
C ARG A 10 21.45 -7.43 4.25
N GLY A 11 21.74 -6.28 4.81
CA GLY A 11 22.49 -6.11 6.05
C GLY A 11 21.88 -5.11 7.01
N VAL A 12 22.72 -4.53 7.84
CA VAL A 12 22.38 -3.48 8.80
C VAL A 12 23.44 -2.39 8.80
N GLN A 13 23.04 -1.17 9.15
CA GLN A 13 23.98 -0.10 9.51
C GLN A 13 23.74 0.33 10.95
N SER A 14 24.80 0.76 11.62
CA SER A 14 24.75 1.23 13.01
C SER A 14 24.95 2.72 13.11
N VAL A 15 24.29 3.35 14.08
CA VAL A 15 24.45 4.75 14.44
C VAL A 15 24.51 4.90 15.95
N MET A 16 25.39 5.80 16.45
CA MET A 16 25.50 6.14 17.86
C MET A 16 24.73 7.44 18.15
N LEU A 17 23.63 7.35 18.91
CA LEU A 17 22.76 8.48 19.21
C LEU A 17 22.83 8.87 20.70
N PRO A 18 22.66 10.18 21.04
CA PRO A 18 22.56 10.63 22.43
C PRO A 18 21.24 10.11 23.04
N GLU A 19 21.35 9.29 24.07
CA GLU A 19 20.21 8.56 24.65
C GLU A 19 19.18 9.50 25.29
N ASP A 20 19.60 10.60 25.84
CA ASP A 20 18.81 11.66 26.46
C ASP A 20 17.94 12.45 25.46
N HIS A 21 18.28 12.45 24.17
CA HIS A 21 17.49 13.08 23.11
C HIS A 21 16.52 12.13 22.42
N ILE A 22 16.57 10.81 22.70
CA ILE A 22 15.66 9.84 22.09
C ILE A 22 14.28 9.97 22.73
N SER A 23 13.30 10.44 21.93
CA SER A 23 11.91 10.50 22.36
C SER A 23 11.25 9.14 22.30
N ASP A 24 11.25 8.52 21.13
CA ASP A 24 10.55 7.26 20.90
C ASP A 24 11.31 6.35 19.94
N ILE A 25 11.17 5.01 20.16
CA ILE A 25 11.49 3.97 19.19
C ILE A 25 10.15 3.37 18.78
N LEU A 26 9.80 3.58 17.50
CA LEU A 26 8.47 3.26 16.99
C LEU A 26 8.52 1.90 16.27
N GLU A 27 8.25 0.87 17.04
CA GLU A 27 8.20 -0.52 16.57
C GLU A 27 6.81 -1.11 16.83
N GLY A 28 6.33 -1.96 15.92
CA GLY A 28 5.09 -2.70 16.07
C GLY A 28 5.17 -3.72 17.21
N VAL A 29 4.02 -4.09 17.76
CA VAL A 29 3.94 -5.13 18.79
C VAL A 29 3.85 -6.50 18.12
N PRO A 30 4.75 -7.46 18.44
CA PRO A 30 4.68 -8.81 17.90
C PRO A 30 3.31 -9.45 18.09
N THR A 31 2.74 -9.97 17.00
CA THR A 31 1.43 -10.61 17.00
C THR A 31 1.56 -12.04 16.46
N PRO A 32 1.05 -13.07 17.15
CA PRO A 32 1.19 -14.45 16.72
C PRO A 32 0.41 -14.69 15.40
N ALA A 33 0.90 -15.65 14.61
CA ALA A 33 0.14 -16.17 13.47
C ALA A 33 -1.04 -17.02 13.95
N CYS A 34 -2.12 -17.04 13.17
CA CYS A 34 -3.27 -17.91 13.42
C CYS A 34 -3.15 -19.27 12.70
N ASP A 35 -4.03 -20.21 13.02
CA ASP A 35 -4.32 -21.33 12.16
C ASP A 35 -5.11 -20.84 10.93
N VAL A 36 -4.45 -20.84 9.77
CA VAL A 36 -4.99 -20.24 8.54
C VAL A 36 -6.27 -20.95 8.09
N LYS A 37 -6.33 -22.29 8.18
CA LYS A 37 -7.50 -23.05 7.79
C LYS A 37 -8.69 -22.74 8.69
N GLU A 38 -8.51 -22.84 10.00
CA GLU A 38 -9.59 -22.57 10.96
C GLU A 38 -10.09 -21.13 10.85
N ALA A 39 -9.18 -20.15 10.76
CA ALA A 39 -9.54 -18.74 10.63
C ALA A 39 -10.29 -18.45 9.32
N THR A 40 -9.88 -19.06 8.19
CA THR A 40 -10.55 -18.88 6.90
C THR A 40 -11.95 -19.48 6.92
N LEU A 41 -12.09 -20.70 7.45
CA LEU A 41 -13.40 -21.34 7.58
C LEU A 41 -14.33 -20.57 8.51
N ALA A 42 -13.82 -20.05 9.61
CA ALA A 42 -14.59 -19.19 10.53
C ALA A 42 -15.07 -17.91 9.83
N ALA A 43 -14.20 -17.24 9.05
CA ALA A 43 -14.53 -16.03 8.30
C ALA A 43 -15.66 -16.27 7.27
N MET A 44 -15.75 -17.46 6.70
CA MET A 44 -16.80 -17.81 5.74
C MET A 44 -18.10 -18.35 6.38
N ARG A 45 -18.00 -18.97 7.54
CA ARG A 45 -19.14 -19.65 8.21
C ARG A 45 -19.82 -18.81 9.30
N SER A 46 -19.08 -17.85 9.86
CA SER A 46 -19.56 -16.84 10.82
C SER A 46 -19.16 -15.45 10.36
N PRO A 47 -19.61 -15.03 9.16
CA PRO A 47 -19.15 -13.81 8.51
C PRO A 47 -19.70 -12.54 9.17
N ILE A 48 -19.08 -11.42 8.87
CA ILE A 48 -19.47 -10.08 9.30
C ILE A 48 -20.47 -9.50 8.28
N GLY A 49 -21.63 -9.04 8.74
CA GLY A 49 -22.60 -8.34 7.90
C GLY A 49 -23.24 -9.16 6.77
N SER A 50 -23.09 -10.48 6.77
CA SER A 50 -23.56 -11.36 5.71
C SER A 50 -24.07 -12.71 6.26
N ALA A 51 -24.84 -13.43 5.47
CA ALA A 51 -25.06 -14.85 5.69
C ALA A 51 -23.78 -15.66 5.40
N PRO A 52 -23.65 -16.90 5.93
CA PRO A 52 -22.54 -17.79 5.56
C PRO A 52 -22.36 -17.93 4.05
N LEU A 53 -21.10 -18.01 3.57
CA LEU A 53 -20.79 -18.03 2.15
C LEU A 53 -21.64 -19.06 1.38
N LYS A 54 -21.82 -20.26 1.93
CA LYS A 54 -22.65 -21.33 1.33
C LYS A 54 -24.13 -20.96 1.14
N GLU A 55 -24.62 -19.92 1.82
CA GLU A 55 -25.99 -19.42 1.72
C GLU A 55 -26.08 -18.19 0.78
N VAL A 56 -24.95 -17.53 0.53
CA VAL A 56 -24.83 -16.40 -0.41
C VAL A 56 -24.80 -16.88 -1.87
N VAL A 57 -24.20 -18.04 -2.12
CA VAL A 57 -24.11 -18.68 -3.44
C VAL A 57 -25.10 -19.83 -3.57
N LYS A 58 -25.49 -20.18 -4.79
CA LYS A 58 -26.38 -21.31 -5.06
C LYS A 58 -25.91 -22.12 -6.28
N SER A 59 -26.21 -23.38 -6.33
CA SER A 59 -25.89 -24.24 -7.49
C SER A 59 -26.36 -23.61 -8.80
N GLY A 60 -25.47 -23.55 -9.78
CA GLY A 60 -25.67 -22.90 -11.07
C GLY A 60 -25.12 -21.49 -11.21
N ASP A 61 -24.78 -20.82 -10.11
CA ASP A 61 -24.12 -19.51 -10.17
C ASP A 61 -22.73 -19.63 -10.81
N LYS A 62 -22.36 -18.65 -11.63
CA LYS A 62 -20.99 -18.41 -12.11
C LYS A 62 -20.30 -17.49 -11.13
N VAL A 63 -19.25 -18.01 -10.49
CA VAL A 63 -18.53 -17.28 -9.43
C VAL A 63 -17.22 -16.74 -9.98
N CYS A 64 -17.00 -15.43 -9.83
CA CYS A 64 -15.73 -14.77 -10.10
C CYS A 64 -15.01 -14.43 -8.79
N LEU A 65 -13.84 -15.01 -8.59
CA LEU A 65 -12.90 -14.63 -7.52
C LEU A 65 -11.99 -13.53 -8.05
N VAL A 66 -12.11 -12.33 -7.52
CA VAL A 66 -11.20 -11.22 -7.83
C VAL A 66 -10.04 -11.28 -6.85
N VAL A 67 -8.88 -11.71 -7.34
CA VAL A 67 -7.68 -12.00 -6.52
C VAL A 67 -6.62 -10.94 -6.77
N ALA A 68 -6.00 -10.44 -5.70
CA ALA A 68 -4.92 -9.47 -5.82
C ALA A 68 -3.72 -10.02 -6.62
N ASP A 69 -3.00 -9.13 -7.29
CA ASP A 69 -1.89 -9.44 -8.18
C ASP A 69 -0.58 -9.80 -7.45
N ILE A 70 0.46 -10.17 -8.21
CA ILE A 70 1.78 -10.59 -7.68
C ILE A 70 2.43 -9.52 -6.79
N THR A 71 2.18 -8.24 -7.04
CA THR A 71 2.72 -7.16 -6.19
C THR A 71 2.13 -7.18 -4.78
N ARG A 72 1.11 -7.99 -4.56
CA ARG A 72 0.42 -8.23 -3.28
C ARG A 72 0.54 -9.68 -2.80
N ALA A 73 1.49 -10.49 -3.32
CA ALA A 73 1.70 -11.88 -2.87
C ALA A 73 1.98 -11.99 -1.36
N TRP A 74 2.41 -10.91 -0.73
CA TRP A 74 2.54 -10.79 0.73
C TRP A 74 1.20 -10.96 1.47
N ASN A 75 0.04 -10.86 0.77
CA ASN A 75 -1.29 -11.12 1.33
C ASN A 75 -1.53 -12.60 1.66
N ARG A 76 -0.66 -13.49 1.15
CA ARG A 76 -0.68 -14.94 1.35
C ARG A 76 -1.98 -15.62 0.92
N ALA A 77 -2.64 -15.11 -0.14
CA ALA A 77 -3.85 -15.73 -0.66
C ALA A 77 -3.64 -17.20 -1.05
N SER A 78 -2.45 -17.58 -1.51
CA SER A 78 -2.09 -18.98 -1.81
C SER A 78 -2.22 -19.95 -0.61
N GLU A 79 -2.22 -19.44 0.64
CA GLU A 79 -2.37 -20.28 1.83
C GLU A 79 -3.84 -20.55 2.21
N PHE A 80 -4.77 -19.68 1.77
CA PHE A 80 -6.17 -19.79 2.19
C PHE A 80 -7.18 -19.95 1.05
N LEU A 81 -6.82 -19.60 -0.19
CA LEU A 81 -7.76 -19.60 -1.32
C LEU A 81 -8.32 -20.99 -1.62
N ILE A 82 -7.58 -22.05 -1.36
CA ILE A 82 -8.03 -23.41 -1.51
C ILE A 82 -9.28 -23.68 -0.65
N TYR A 83 -9.33 -23.18 0.59
CA TYR A 83 -10.46 -23.35 1.48
C TYR A 83 -11.70 -22.57 1.00
N VAL A 84 -11.50 -21.44 0.29
CA VAL A 84 -12.60 -20.70 -0.34
C VAL A 84 -13.19 -21.51 -1.49
N VAL A 85 -12.34 -22.08 -2.37
CA VAL A 85 -12.78 -22.92 -3.47
C VAL A 85 -13.51 -24.16 -2.96
N ASP A 86 -12.98 -24.82 -1.93
CA ASP A 86 -13.62 -26.01 -1.35
C ASP A 86 -14.98 -25.69 -0.69
N GLU A 87 -15.10 -24.54 -0.02
CA GLU A 87 -16.39 -24.12 0.57
C GLU A 87 -17.44 -23.81 -0.52
N LEU A 88 -17.01 -23.22 -1.66
CA LEU A 88 -17.87 -23.03 -2.84
C LEU A 88 -18.31 -24.38 -3.44
N ASN A 89 -17.40 -25.36 -3.53
CA ASN A 89 -17.77 -26.70 -3.99
C ASN A 89 -18.80 -27.39 -3.05
N LEU A 90 -18.63 -27.24 -1.73
CA LEU A 90 -19.59 -27.74 -0.74
C LEU A 90 -20.95 -27.05 -0.87
N ALA A 91 -20.99 -25.81 -1.35
CA ALA A 91 -22.25 -25.10 -1.68
C ALA A 91 -22.85 -25.46 -3.02
N GLY A 92 -22.22 -26.40 -3.76
CA GLY A 92 -22.72 -26.92 -5.05
C GLY A 92 -22.23 -26.14 -6.28
N ILE A 93 -21.18 -25.33 -6.17
CA ILE A 93 -20.54 -24.64 -7.29
C ILE A 93 -19.32 -25.47 -7.74
N PRO A 94 -19.36 -26.15 -8.89
CA PRO A 94 -18.22 -26.92 -9.37
C PRO A 94 -17.12 -26.06 -9.92
N ASP A 95 -15.87 -26.53 -9.94
CA ASP A 95 -14.66 -25.78 -10.38
C ASP A 95 -14.85 -25.10 -11.75
N LYS A 96 -15.54 -25.74 -12.69
CA LYS A 96 -15.81 -25.17 -14.03
C LYS A 96 -16.69 -23.92 -14.03
N ASP A 97 -17.41 -23.67 -12.94
CA ASP A 97 -18.30 -22.53 -12.72
C ASP A 97 -17.65 -21.46 -11.83
N ILE A 98 -16.37 -21.67 -11.47
CA ILE A 98 -15.52 -20.73 -10.75
C ILE A 98 -14.42 -20.21 -11.70
N CYS A 99 -14.19 -18.92 -11.72
CA CYS A 99 -13.02 -18.35 -12.38
C CYS A 99 -12.29 -17.37 -11.46
N ILE A 100 -11.03 -17.11 -11.75
CA ILE A 100 -10.22 -16.09 -11.11
C ILE A 100 -9.93 -14.98 -12.12
N VAL A 101 -10.11 -13.73 -11.71
CA VAL A 101 -9.60 -12.54 -12.41
C VAL A 101 -8.60 -11.84 -11.48
N PHE A 102 -7.35 -11.70 -11.95
CA PHE A 102 -6.33 -11.00 -11.17
C PHE A 102 -6.56 -9.50 -11.20
N ALA A 103 -6.62 -8.89 -10.04
CA ALA A 103 -6.79 -7.45 -9.83
C ALA A 103 -5.47 -6.71 -10.05
N GLN A 104 -5.01 -6.65 -11.31
CA GLN A 104 -3.71 -6.09 -11.71
C GLN A 104 -3.71 -4.57 -11.82
N GLY A 105 -4.89 -3.95 -11.95
CA GLY A 105 -4.99 -2.52 -12.19
C GLY A 105 -4.19 -2.13 -13.44
N THR A 106 -3.23 -1.23 -13.27
CA THR A 106 -2.34 -0.77 -14.35
C THR A 106 -0.99 -1.50 -14.39
N HIS A 107 -0.82 -2.57 -13.61
CA HIS A 107 0.39 -3.38 -13.62
C HIS A 107 0.46 -4.28 -14.87
N ARG A 108 1.65 -4.82 -15.16
CA ARG A 108 1.87 -5.78 -16.23
C ARG A 108 1.14 -7.11 -15.98
N PRO A 109 0.85 -7.87 -17.02
CA PRO A 109 0.38 -9.25 -16.87
C PRO A 109 1.38 -10.13 -16.10
N HIS A 110 0.89 -11.13 -15.40
CA HIS A 110 1.69 -12.14 -14.70
C HIS A 110 2.31 -13.17 -15.66
N THR A 111 3.39 -13.80 -15.20
CA THR A 111 3.81 -15.11 -15.73
C THR A 111 2.96 -16.23 -15.12
N ASN A 112 3.08 -17.45 -15.66
CA ASN A 112 2.36 -18.60 -15.10
C ASN A 112 2.84 -18.93 -13.66
N GLU A 113 4.14 -18.77 -13.39
CA GLU A 113 4.72 -18.97 -12.07
C GLU A 113 4.20 -17.94 -11.06
N GLU A 114 4.02 -16.70 -11.51
CA GLU A 114 3.43 -15.64 -10.68
C GLU A 114 1.94 -15.92 -10.37
N ASN A 115 1.19 -16.46 -11.33
CA ASN A 115 -0.18 -16.90 -11.08
C ASN A 115 -0.22 -17.97 -9.97
N ILE A 116 0.64 -18.98 -10.06
CA ILE A 116 0.75 -20.05 -9.04
C ILE A 116 1.15 -19.46 -7.68
N THR A 117 2.09 -18.53 -7.67
CA THR A 117 2.52 -17.83 -6.43
C THR A 117 1.34 -17.11 -5.76
N CYS A 118 0.45 -16.48 -6.54
CA CYS A 118 -0.71 -15.76 -6.01
C CYS A 118 -1.79 -16.68 -5.44
N VAL A 119 -2.05 -17.84 -6.09
CA VAL A 119 -3.24 -18.66 -5.77
C VAL A 119 -2.92 -20.03 -5.17
N GLY A 120 -1.68 -20.47 -5.25
CA GLY A 120 -1.24 -21.82 -4.87
C GLY A 120 -1.41 -22.85 -5.98
N GLU A 121 -0.58 -23.91 -5.96
CA GLU A 121 -0.51 -24.93 -7.02
C GLU A 121 -1.86 -25.66 -7.24
N GLU A 122 -2.56 -26.00 -6.15
CA GLU A 122 -3.80 -26.75 -6.26
C GLU A 122 -4.93 -25.93 -6.90
N VAL A 123 -5.09 -24.67 -6.49
CA VAL A 123 -6.08 -23.76 -7.09
C VAL A 123 -5.72 -23.46 -8.54
N ALA A 124 -4.44 -23.21 -8.84
CA ALA A 124 -3.98 -22.96 -10.20
C ALA A 124 -4.24 -24.14 -11.16
N ARG A 125 -4.19 -25.38 -10.65
CA ARG A 125 -4.52 -26.59 -11.43
C ARG A 125 -6.01 -26.77 -11.67
N ARG A 126 -6.87 -26.30 -10.75
CA ARG A 126 -8.31 -26.52 -10.73
C ARG A 126 -9.11 -25.43 -11.43
N ILE A 127 -8.74 -24.18 -11.20
CA ILE A 127 -9.56 -23.02 -11.53
C ILE A 127 -8.99 -22.26 -12.74
N THR A 128 -9.85 -21.88 -13.67
CA THR A 128 -9.47 -21.04 -14.81
C THR A 128 -9.15 -19.62 -14.35
N MET A 129 -7.97 -19.11 -14.76
CA MET A 129 -7.46 -17.81 -14.36
C MET A 129 -7.36 -16.87 -15.54
N TYR A 130 -7.69 -15.60 -15.33
CA TYR A 130 -7.64 -14.54 -16.34
C TYR A 130 -6.82 -13.36 -15.85
N GLN A 131 -6.07 -12.76 -16.79
CA GLN A 131 -5.34 -11.52 -16.58
C GLN A 131 -6.26 -10.33 -16.87
N HIS A 132 -6.34 -9.37 -15.96
CA HIS A 132 -6.93 -8.08 -16.29
C HIS A 132 -5.92 -7.21 -17.05
N ILE A 133 -6.36 -6.57 -18.13
CA ILE A 133 -5.54 -5.63 -18.92
C ILE A 133 -6.29 -4.31 -18.99
N SER A 134 -5.90 -3.36 -18.16
CA SER A 134 -6.62 -2.07 -18.01
C SER A 134 -6.71 -1.24 -19.28
N THR A 135 -5.81 -1.45 -20.25
CA THR A 135 -5.80 -0.74 -21.53
C THR A 135 -6.62 -1.42 -22.62
N ASP A 136 -7.09 -2.67 -22.39
CA ASP A 136 -7.92 -3.40 -23.36
C ASP A 136 -9.41 -3.07 -23.17
N LYS A 137 -9.86 -2.00 -23.83
CA LYS A 137 -11.27 -1.57 -23.77
C LYS A 137 -12.26 -2.61 -24.29
N SER A 138 -11.82 -3.57 -25.12
CA SER A 138 -12.69 -4.66 -25.61
C SER A 138 -13.11 -5.66 -24.53
N GLN A 139 -12.36 -5.70 -23.43
CA GLN A 139 -12.60 -6.56 -22.28
C GLN A 139 -13.28 -5.81 -21.11
N GLN A 140 -13.79 -4.61 -21.33
CA GLN A 140 -14.39 -3.78 -20.29
C GLN A 140 -15.85 -3.48 -20.59
N THR A 141 -16.63 -3.34 -19.53
CA THR A 141 -18.05 -2.93 -19.56
C THR A 141 -18.18 -1.60 -18.83
N TYR A 142 -18.89 -0.65 -19.45
CA TYR A 142 -19.22 0.63 -18.82
C TYR A 142 -20.38 0.48 -17.86
N LEU A 143 -20.22 0.92 -16.62
CA LEU A 143 -21.23 0.82 -15.56
C LEU A 143 -21.90 2.15 -15.22
N GLY A 144 -21.31 3.27 -15.62
CA GLY A 144 -21.82 4.61 -15.28
C GLY A 144 -20.74 5.55 -14.77
N LYS A 145 -21.16 6.61 -14.09
CA LYS A 145 -20.27 7.58 -13.44
C LYS A 145 -20.52 7.63 -11.94
N THR A 146 -19.44 7.82 -11.18
CA THR A 146 -19.55 8.13 -9.76
C THR A 146 -20.03 9.56 -9.53
N THR A 147 -20.36 9.90 -8.30
CA THR A 147 -20.75 11.28 -7.91
C THR A 147 -19.61 12.28 -8.11
N LEU A 148 -18.35 11.83 -8.06
CA LEU A 148 -17.16 12.64 -8.36
C LEU A 148 -16.84 12.71 -9.86
N GLY A 149 -17.65 12.06 -10.72
CA GLY A 149 -17.55 12.13 -12.17
C GLY A 149 -16.63 11.09 -12.83
N THR A 150 -16.07 10.17 -12.06
CA THR A 150 -15.25 9.07 -12.58
C THR A 150 -16.06 8.14 -13.46
N GLU A 151 -15.66 7.94 -14.72
CA GLU A 151 -16.27 6.97 -15.61
C GLU A 151 -15.84 5.56 -15.27
N VAL A 152 -16.78 4.71 -14.87
CA VAL A 152 -16.50 3.36 -14.34
C VAL A 152 -16.57 2.34 -15.45
N TRP A 153 -15.39 1.85 -15.85
CA TRP A 153 -15.20 0.75 -16.80
C TRP A 153 -14.55 -0.42 -16.06
N ILE A 154 -15.20 -1.58 -16.05
CA ILE A 154 -14.78 -2.76 -15.28
C ILE A 154 -14.63 -3.95 -16.21
N ASP A 155 -13.69 -4.85 -15.89
CA ASP A 155 -13.48 -6.12 -16.61
C ASP A 155 -14.82 -6.88 -16.75
N LYS A 156 -15.17 -7.17 -18.01
CA LYS A 156 -16.47 -7.77 -18.32
C LYS A 156 -16.69 -9.12 -17.65
N ARG A 157 -15.63 -9.91 -17.41
CA ARG A 157 -15.74 -11.22 -16.73
C ARG A 157 -16.17 -11.10 -15.29
N VAL A 158 -15.82 -9.96 -14.64
CA VAL A 158 -16.29 -9.63 -13.30
C VAL A 158 -17.74 -9.15 -13.34
N VAL A 159 -18.09 -8.33 -14.32
CA VAL A 159 -19.46 -7.80 -14.47
C VAL A 159 -20.46 -8.88 -14.88
N ASP A 160 -20.02 -9.83 -15.73
CA ASP A 160 -20.89 -10.92 -16.25
C ASP A 160 -21.07 -12.07 -15.26
N ALA A 161 -20.35 -12.09 -14.13
CA ALA A 161 -20.48 -13.15 -13.13
C ALA A 161 -21.75 -12.98 -12.28
N ASP A 162 -22.41 -14.08 -11.93
CA ASP A 162 -23.56 -14.06 -11.01
C ASP A 162 -23.17 -13.67 -9.59
N LYS A 163 -21.93 -14.03 -9.19
CA LYS A 163 -21.36 -13.78 -7.87
C LYS A 163 -19.90 -13.33 -7.97
N VAL A 164 -19.58 -12.26 -7.32
CA VAL A 164 -18.20 -11.71 -7.23
C VAL A 164 -17.73 -11.80 -5.79
N ILE A 165 -16.58 -12.42 -5.56
CA ILE A 165 -15.95 -12.57 -4.24
C ILE A 165 -14.57 -11.93 -4.27
N LEU A 166 -14.28 -11.09 -3.30
CA LEU A 166 -13.03 -10.32 -3.22
C LEU A 166 -12.01 -11.03 -2.33
N ILE A 167 -10.80 -11.31 -2.86
CA ILE A 167 -9.73 -12.05 -2.17
C ILE A 167 -8.45 -11.22 -2.08
N ASN A 168 -8.05 -10.83 -0.85
CA ASN A 168 -6.83 -10.04 -0.62
C ASN A 168 -6.43 -10.07 0.87
N ALA A 169 -5.66 -9.07 1.27
CA ALA A 169 -5.45 -8.63 2.65
C ALA A 169 -5.98 -7.20 2.84
N VAL A 170 -6.24 -6.84 4.09
CA VAL A 170 -6.40 -5.43 4.47
C VAL A 170 -5.04 -4.86 4.86
N SER A 171 -4.73 -3.68 4.37
CA SER A 171 -3.50 -2.94 4.69
C SER A 171 -3.79 -1.45 4.81
N THR A 172 -2.91 -0.68 5.40
CA THR A 172 -2.93 0.78 5.29
C THR A 172 -2.55 1.22 3.87
N HIS A 173 -2.96 2.43 3.47
CA HIS A 173 -2.68 2.97 2.13
C HIS A 173 -2.60 4.48 2.14
N ASP A 174 -1.55 5.04 1.55
CA ASP A 174 -1.19 6.45 1.64
C ASP A 174 -2.29 7.39 1.14
N MET A 175 -2.88 7.14 -0.04
CA MET A 175 -3.93 8.02 -0.60
C MET A 175 -5.37 7.55 -0.34
N ALA A 176 -5.61 6.23 -0.19
CA ALA A 176 -6.97 5.67 -0.06
C ALA A 176 -7.35 5.31 1.39
N GLY A 177 -6.51 5.68 2.36
CA GLY A 177 -6.64 5.32 3.76
C GLY A 177 -6.28 3.87 4.03
N PHE A 178 -6.97 2.92 3.39
CA PHE A 178 -6.72 1.48 3.50
C PHE A 178 -6.83 0.78 2.15
N GLY A 179 -6.08 -0.32 2.02
CA GLY A 179 -6.12 -1.29 0.93
C GLY A 179 -7.15 -2.41 1.18
N GLY A 180 -7.24 -3.34 0.24
CA GLY A 180 -8.24 -4.41 0.27
C GLY A 180 -9.65 -3.92 -0.12
N GLY A 181 -10.64 -4.80 0.00
CA GLY A 181 -12.05 -4.49 -0.30
C GLY A 181 -12.24 -3.89 -1.69
N ARG A 182 -12.87 -2.72 -1.74
CA ARG A 182 -13.17 -1.96 -2.95
C ARG A 182 -11.99 -1.73 -3.89
N LYS A 183 -10.74 -1.78 -3.38
CA LYS A 183 -9.55 -1.60 -4.22
C LYS A 183 -9.31 -2.77 -5.18
N LEU A 184 -9.90 -3.92 -4.96
CA LEU A 184 -9.88 -5.01 -5.92
C LEU A 184 -10.75 -4.73 -7.16
N ILE A 185 -11.75 -3.85 -7.02
CA ILE A 185 -12.57 -3.37 -8.13
C ILE A 185 -11.90 -2.15 -8.77
N LEU A 186 -11.66 -1.08 -8.02
CA LEU A 186 -10.97 0.12 -8.49
C LEU A 186 -9.74 0.40 -7.58
N PRO A 187 -8.52 0.25 -8.07
CA PRO A 187 -8.09 0.10 -9.47
C PRO A 187 -8.07 -1.34 -10.03
N GLY A 188 -8.25 -2.38 -9.21
CA GLY A 188 -7.85 -3.75 -9.46
C GLY A 188 -8.29 -4.34 -10.80
N VAL A 189 -9.59 -4.23 -11.15
CA VAL A 189 -10.16 -4.72 -12.41
C VAL A 189 -10.80 -3.61 -13.22
N ALA A 190 -10.38 -2.35 -12.99
CA ALA A 190 -10.90 -1.17 -13.67
C ALA A 190 -10.04 -0.78 -14.88
N GLY A 191 -10.68 -0.14 -15.86
CA GLY A 191 -10.02 0.41 -17.02
C GLY A 191 -9.02 1.52 -16.66
N PHE A 192 -7.98 1.68 -17.50
CA PHE A 192 -6.90 2.63 -17.26
C PHE A 192 -7.40 4.06 -17.03
N ASP A 193 -8.33 4.54 -17.86
CA ASP A 193 -8.90 5.89 -17.72
C ASP A 193 -9.69 6.05 -16.42
N THR A 194 -10.41 5.01 -15.98
CA THR A 194 -11.11 4.98 -14.68
C THR A 194 -10.12 5.13 -13.52
N VAL A 195 -9.02 4.38 -13.57
CA VAL A 195 -7.97 4.44 -12.56
C VAL A 195 -7.37 5.84 -12.47
N GLN A 196 -7.06 6.46 -13.62
CA GLN A 196 -6.50 7.81 -13.64
C GLN A 196 -7.45 8.85 -13.04
N GLN A 197 -8.72 8.83 -13.44
CA GLN A 197 -9.73 9.76 -12.93
C GLN A 197 -9.86 9.65 -11.41
N ASN A 198 -10.00 8.44 -10.88
CA ASN A 198 -10.07 8.21 -9.43
C ASN A 198 -8.82 8.72 -8.70
N HIS A 199 -7.62 8.34 -9.17
CA HIS A 199 -6.39 8.68 -8.48
C HIS A 199 -6.06 10.18 -8.55
N CYS A 200 -6.56 10.93 -9.55
CA CYS A 200 -6.46 12.39 -9.58
C CYS A 200 -7.15 13.07 -8.40
N HIS A 201 -8.10 12.42 -7.72
CA HIS A 201 -8.71 12.94 -6.48
C HIS A 201 -7.72 13.01 -5.30
N ALA A 202 -6.54 12.38 -5.41
CA ALA A 202 -5.45 12.55 -4.45
C ALA A 202 -4.74 13.91 -4.56
N LEU A 203 -5.05 14.70 -5.59
CA LEU A 203 -4.59 16.07 -5.73
C LEU A 203 -5.67 17.04 -5.27
N GLY A 204 -5.26 18.20 -4.78
CA GLY A 204 -6.19 19.27 -4.40
C GLY A 204 -7.02 19.77 -5.60
N ALA A 205 -8.09 20.51 -5.35
CA ALA A 205 -9.09 20.83 -6.38
C ALA A 205 -8.57 21.67 -7.55
N THR A 206 -7.53 22.48 -7.35
CA THR A 206 -6.98 23.38 -8.37
C THR A 206 -5.48 23.16 -8.57
N LEU A 207 -4.98 23.50 -9.75
CA LEU A 207 -3.54 23.46 -10.03
C LEU A 207 -2.79 24.39 -9.04
N GLY A 208 -1.71 23.87 -8.46
CA GLY A 208 -0.91 24.54 -7.44
C GLY A 208 -1.38 24.29 -6.01
N SER A 209 -2.47 23.55 -5.80
CA SER A 209 -2.90 23.15 -4.45
C SER A 209 -2.18 21.92 -3.90
N GLY A 210 -1.40 21.23 -4.73
CA GLY A 210 -0.61 20.07 -4.30
C GLY A 210 -1.46 18.86 -3.94
N LEU A 211 -1.05 18.14 -2.89
CA LEU A 211 -1.74 16.96 -2.38
C LEU A 211 -3.07 17.34 -1.71
N ASN A 212 -4.09 16.50 -1.89
CA ASN A 212 -5.34 16.63 -1.18
C ASN A 212 -5.17 16.10 0.27
N PRO A 213 -5.33 16.94 1.30
CA PRO A 213 -5.13 16.53 2.69
C PRO A 213 -6.15 15.48 3.18
N ASP A 214 -7.26 15.33 2.44
CA ASP A 214 -8.27 14.33 2.74
C ASP A 214 -7.96 12.96 2.10
N ALA A 215 -7.13 12.91 1.06
CA ALA A 215 -6.65 11.69 0.45
C ALA A 215 -5.35 11.23 1.14
N THR A 216 -5.47 10.68 2.34
CA THR A 216 -4.32 10.38 3.19
C THR A 216 -4.48 9.06 3.94
N LEU A 217 -3.38 8.61 4.54
CA LEU A 217 -3.28 7.41 5.35
C LEU A 217 -4.38 7.34 6.42
N LEU A 218 -4.98 6.16 6.64
CA LEU A 218 -6.02 5.84 7.61
C LEU A 218 -7.39 6.53 7.40
N LYS A 219 -7.47 7.54 6.56
CA LYS A 219 -8.71 8.28 6.36
C LYS A 219 -9.63 7.55 5.38
N ILE A 220 -10.83 7.20 5.83
CA ILE A 220 -11.89 6.59 5.01
C ILE A 220 -12.98 7.63 4.75
N GLU A 221 -13.60 8.14 5.82
CA GLU A 221 -14.66 9.13 5.74
C GLU A 221 -14.14 10.48 5.23
N GLY A 222 -14.81 11.03 4.23
CA GLY A 222 -14.41 12.29 3.59
C GLY A 222 -13.15 12.18 2.73
N ASN A 223 -12.61 10.98 2.50
CA ASN A 223 -11.51 10.75 1.57
C ASN A 223 -12.08 10.56 0.16
N PRO A 224 -11.85 11.49 -0.80
CA PRO A 224 -12.48 11.44 -2.12
C PRO A 224 -12.00 10.24 -2.95
N VAL A 225 -10.74 9.83 -2.83
CA VAL A 225 -10.22 8.62 -3.51
C VAL A 225 -10.94 7.38 -2.99
N SER A 226 -11.13 7.30 -1.67
CA SER A 226 -11.77 6.18 -0.99
C SER A 226 -13.26 6.06 -1.33
N SER A 227 -13.99 7.18 -1.29
CA SER A 227 -15.43 7.21 -1.57
C SER A 227 -15.74 6.89 -3.03
N ASP A 228 -14.95 7.43 -3.95
CA ASP A 228 -15.06 7.15 -5.38
C ASP A 228 -14.79 5.68 -5.73
N MET A 229 -13.78 5.07 -5.07
CA MET A 229 -13.54 3.63 -5.17
C MET A 229 -14.71 2.80 -4.63
N GLN A 230 -15.34 3.26 -3.55
CA GLN A 230 -16.49 2.55 -2.97
C GLN A 230 -17.71 2.61 -3.91
N GLU A 231 -18.02 3.78 -4.48
CA GLU A 231 -19.11 3.91 -5.46
C GLU A 231 -18.89 3.01 -6.68
N ALA A 232 -17.65 2.93 -7.21
CA ALA A 232 -17.34 2.01 -8.31
C ALA A 232 -17.48 0.54 -7.91
N CYS A 233 -17.12 0.19 -6.67
CA CYS A 233 -17.30 -1.15 -6.12
C CYS A 233 -18.79 -1.48 -5.98
N ASP A 234 -19.58 -0.54 -5.50
CA ASP A 234 -21.04 -0.71 -5.32
C ASP A 234 -21.76 -0.93 -6.67
N MET A 235 -21.25 -0.38 -7.78
CA MET A 235 -21.79 -0.66 -9.13
C MET A 235 -21.56 -2.10 -9.59
N VAL A 236 -20.54 -2.80 -9.06
CA VAL A 236 -20.26 -4.20 -9.37
C VAL A 236 -21.05 -5.16 -8.48
N HIS A 237 -21.47 -4.72 -7.30
CA HIS A 237 -22.20 -5.50 -6.31
C HIS A 237 -21.48 -6.81 -5.90
N PRO A 238 -20.21 -6.78 -5.47
CA PRO A 238 -19.59 -8.00 -4.96
C PRO A 238 -20.40 -8.54 -3.79
N CYS A 239 -20.54 -9.87 -3.71
CA CYS A 239 -21.43 -10.49 -2.73
C CYS A 239 -20.76 -10.93 -1.44
N PHE A 240 -19.42 -11.03 -1.46
CA PHE A 240 -18.64 -11.51 -0.31
C PHE A 240 -17.18 -11.07 -0.43
N LEU A 241 -16.48 -11.00 0.69
CA LEU A 241 -15.03 -10.88 0.71
C LEU A 241 -14.41 -11.90 1.68
N VAL A 242 -13.16 -12.32 1.41
CA VAL A 242 -12.31 -13.05 2.34
C VAL A 242 -10.93 -12.42 2.31
N HIS A 243 -10.51 -11.82 3.41
CA HIS A 243 -9.26 -11.08 3.48
C HIS A 243 -8.42 -11.51 4.68
N SER A 244 -7.10 -11.59 4.46
CA SER A 244 -6.14 -11.82 5.53
C SER A 244 -5.72 -10.50 6.20
N ILE A 245 -5.31 -10.61 7.46
CA ILE A 245 -4.61 -9.56 8.21
C ILE A 245 -3.20 -10.09 8.49
N ILE A 246 -2.20 -9.34 8.05
CA ILE A 246 -0.81 -9.77 8.08
C ILE A 246 -0.08 -9.09 9.24
N ASN A 247 0.66 -9.88 10.03
CA ASN A 247 1.47 -9.38 11.13
C ASN A 247 2.84 -8.86 10.65
N GLU A 248 3.64 -8.34 11.57
CA GLU A 248 4.96 -7.77 11.31
C GLU A 248 5.98 -8.79 10.75
N GLU A 249 5.78 -10.08 11.03
CA GLU A 249 6.60 -11.18 10.47
C GLU A 249 6.16 -11.59 9.05
N GLY A 250 5.13 -10.94 8.50
CA GLY A 250 4.57 -11.27 7.19
C GLY A 250 3.74 -12.56 7.19
N ARG A 251 3.17 -12.98 8.33
CA ARG A 251 2.29 -14.15 8.47
C ARG A 251 0.86 -13.71 8.72
N ILE A 252 -0.09 -14.58 8.38
CA ILE A 252 -1.51 -14.34 8.65
C ILE A 252 -1.76 -14.42 10.17
N SER A 253 -2.22 -13.34 10.77
CA SER A 253 -2.58 -13.26 12.19
C SER A 253 -4.08 -13.42 12.43
N SER A 254 -4.91 -13.04 11.46
CA SER A 254 -6.36 -13.21 11.49
C SER A 254 -6.95 -13.14 10.09
N MET A 255 -8.23 -13.52 9.96
CA MET A 255 -9.00 -13.43 8.72
C MET A 255 -10.30 -12.68 8.98
N VAL A 256 -10.77 -11.94 7.98
CA VAL A 256 -12.11 -11.36 7.96
C VAL A 256 -12.85 -11.84 6.71
N GLY A 257 -14.16 -12.07 6.85
CA GLY A 257 -15.02 -12.44 5.72
C GLY A 257 -16.45 -12.01 5.95
N GLY A 258 -17.19 -11.79 4.87
CA GLY A 258 -18.57 -11.37 4.92
C GLY A 258 -18.94 -10.30 3.89
N ASP A 259 -19.82 -9.36 4.28
CA ASP A 259 -20.20 -8.23 3.45
C ASP A 259 -18.95 -7.44 2.99
N PRO A 260 -18.84 -7.10 1.71
CA PRO A 260 -17.65 -6.47 1.15
C PRO A 260 -17.21 -5.17 1.82
N TYR A 261 -18.14 -4.41 2.38
CA TYR A 261 -17.83 -3.16 3.08
C TYR A 261 -17.66 -3.37 4.59
N GLU A 262 -18.63 -4.03 5.25
CA GLU A 262 -18.62 -4.20 6.71
C GLU A 262 -17.45 -5.06 7.19
N ALA A 263 -17.20 -6.19 6.51
CA ALA A 263 -16.08 -7.07 6.86
C ALA A 263 -14.72 -6.41 6.53
N TRP A 264 -14.64 -5.64 5.43
CA TRP A 264 -13.46 -4.84 5.15
C TRP A 264 -13.24 -3.78 6.24
N LEU A 265 -14.28 -3.10 6.69
CA LEU A 265 -14.19 -2.07 7.73
C LEU A 265 -13.69 -2.66 9.06
N GLU A 266 -14.17 -3.84 9.46
CA GLU A 266 -13.61 -4.55 10.63
C GLU A 266 -12.13 -4.93 10.41
N GLY A 267 -11.78 -5.38 9.20
CA GLY A 267 -10.39 -5.65 8.82
C GLY A 267 -9.50 -4.40 8.95
N THR A 268 -10.02 -3.20 8.62
CA THR A 268 -9.24 -1.96 8.79
C THR A 268 -8.98 -1.64 10.25
N LYS A 269 -9.95 -1.88 11.14
CA LYS A 269 -9.79 -1.68 12.59
C LYS A 269 -8.73 -2.62 13.15
N GLU A 270 -8.75 -3.89 12.73
CA GLU A 270 -7.76 -4.88 13.17
C GLU A 270 -6.37 -4.56 12.62
N THR A 271 -6.24 -4.22 11.34
CA THR A 271 -4.98 -3.77 10.74
C THR A 271 -4.40 -2.57 11.48
N TYR A 272 -5.23 -1.55 11.76
CA TYR A 272 -4.80 -0.39 12.53
C TYR A 272 -4.38 -0.79 13.95
N ARG A 273 -5.12 -1.69 14.61
CA ARG A 273 -4.77 -2.17 15.95
C ARG A 273 -3.38 -2.79 16.00
N LEU A 274 -2.98 -3.54 14.95
CA LEU A 274 -1.67 -4.17 14.85
C LEU A 274 -0.55 -3.18 14.53
N GLN A 275 -0.82 -2.19 13.70
CA GLN A 275 0.19 -1.28 13.17
C GLN A 275 0.34 0.02 13.98
N LYS A 276 -0.66 0.39 14.79
CA LYS A 276 -0.61 1.64 15.56
C LYS A 276 0.47 1.61 16.64
N VAL A 277 1.30 2.64 16.65
CA VAL A 277 2.36 2.81 17.65
C VAL A 277 2.24 4.19 18.30
N PRO A 278 2.11 4.27 19.64
CA PRO A 278 2.03 5.55 20.32
C PRO A 278 3.38 6.26 20.28
N MET A 279 3.38 7.55 19.99
CA MET A 279 4.54 8.44 20.15
C MET A 279 4.24 9.55 21.15
N LYS A 280 5.26 10.03 21.86
CA LYS A 280 5.15 11.12 22.84
C LYS A 280 5.01 12.46 22.13
N GLN A 281 5.80 12.69 21.08
CA GLN A 281 5.83 13.94 20.33
C GLN A 281 6.37 13.75 18.92
N GLN A 282 6.12 14.72 18.06
CA GLN A 282 6.89 14.86 16.82
C GLN A 282 8.32 15.29 17.17
N ALA A 283 9.30 14.72 16.47
CA ALA A 283 10.71 14.96 16.72
C ALA A 283 11.30 16.02 15.78
N ASP A 284 12.43 16.61 16.17
CA ASP A 284 13.23 17.48 15.30
C ASP A 284 13.98 16.66 14.26
N VAL A 285 14.32 15.41 14.61
CA VAL A 285 14.97 14.44 13.72
C VAL A 285 14.21 13.10 13.77
N THR A 286 13.84 12.56 12.62
CA THR A 286 13.36 11.18 12.52
C THR A 286 14.34 10.35 11.70
N ILE A 287 14.78 9.22 12.25
CA ILE A 287 15.59 8.23 11.56
C ILE A 287 14.71 7.04 11.20
N VAL A 288 14.55 6.78 9.90
CA VAL A 288 13.64 5.74 9.41
C VAL A 288 14.35 4.80 8.45
N SER A 289 14.22 3.49 8.68
CA SER A 289 14.60 2.47 7.70
C SER A 289 13.37 2.05 6.90
N ALA A 290 13.53 1.90 5.59
CA ALA A 290 12.49 1.27 4.75
C ALA A 290 12.25 -0.21 5.13
N GLY A 291 13.19 -0.83 5.88
CA GLY A 291 13.08 -2.19 6.38
C GLY A 291 14.00 -3.19 5.67
N GLY A 292 15.00 -2.72 4.90
CA GLY A 292 15.94 -3.56 4.17
C GLY A 292 15.32 -4.30 2.98
N TYR A 293 16.10 -5.22 2.39
CA TYR A 293 15.69 -6.02 1.24
C TYR A 293 14.47 -6.91 1.57
N PRO A 294 13.44 -7.01 0.70
CA PRO A 294 13.32 -6.37 -0.63
C PRO A 294 12.64 -4.99 -0.61
N LYS A 295 12.34 -4.41 0.55
CA LYS A 295 11.55 -3.17 0.66
C LYS A 295 12.33 -1.94 0.20
N ASP A 296 13.66 -1.97 0.25
CA ASP A 296 14.57 -0.89 -0.12
C ASP A 296 15.35 -1.11 -1.42
N THR A 297 14.90 -2.07 -2.26
CA THR A 297 15.54 -2.41 -3.54
C THR A 297 15.63 -1.22 -4.49
N ASN A 298 14.63 -0.33 -4.48
CA ASN A 298 14.61 0.90 -5.27
C ASN A 298 13.95 2.04 -4.50
N LEU A 299 14.08 3.26 -5.02
CA LEU A 299 13.50 4.44 -4.38
C LEU A 299 11.97 4.38 -4.31
N TYR A 300 11.31 3.96 -5.39
CA TYR A 300 9.85 3.89 -5.45
C TYR A 300 9.24 3.04 -4.33
N GLN A 301 9.89 1.93 -3.97
CA GLN A 301 9.43 1.09 -2.87
C GLN A 301 9.89 1.63 -1.51
N GLY A 302 11.16 2.05 -1.41
CA GLY A 302 11.76 2.49 -0.16
C GLY A 302 11.13 3.76 0.38
N THR A 303 10.75 4.70 -0.48
CA THR A 303 10.14 5.97 -0.06
C THR A 303 8.72 5.85 0.49
N LYS A 304 8.11 4.66 0.48
CA LYS A 304 6.86 4.41 1.23
C LYS A 304 6.98 4.64 2.74
N CYS A 305 8.19 4.69 3.27
CA CYS A 305 8.41 5.08 4.67
C CYS A 305 8.29 6.61 4.92
N TYR A 306 8.18 7.43 3.87
CA TYR A 306 8.13 8.89 4.02
C TYR A 306 6.86 9.38 4.69
N SER A 307 5.70 8.80 4.38
CA SER A 307 4.45 9.14 5.04
C SER A 307 4.54 8.94 6.56
N THR A 308 5.17 7.86 7.00
CA THR A 308 5.41 7.60 8.42
C THR A 308 6.43 8.58 9.01
N ALA A 309 7.51 8.87 8.27
CA ALA A 309 8.52 9.83 8.70
C ALA A 309 7.94 11.25 8.86
N GLU A 310 7.11 11.71 7.92
CA GLU A 310 6.45 13.03 8.00
C GLU A 310 5.52 13.16 9.22
N ILE A 311 4.72 12.11 9.52
CA ILE A 311 3.86 12.09 10.70
C ILE A 311 4.67 12.27 11.99
N THR A 312 5.89 11.73 12.05
CA THR A 312 6.73 11.69 13.24
C THR A 312 7.71 12.86 13.34
N THR A 313 7.86 13.66 12.28
CA THR A 313 8.80 14.77 12.20
C THR A 313 8.06 16.11 12.29
N LYS A 314 8.60 17.06 13.04
CA LYS A 314 8.13 18.46 13.04
C LYS A 314 8.27 19.07 11.64
N LYS A 315 7.34 19.93 11.26
CA LYS A 315 7.46 20.68 10.00
C LYS A 315 8.80 21.43 9.91
N GLY A 316 9.51 21.24 8.81
CA GLY A 316 10.87 21.80 8.63
C GLY A 316 11.96 21.03 9.37
N GLY A 317 11.61 19.90 10.02
CA GLY A 317 12.58 19.05 10.69
C GLY A 317 13.42 18.20 9.73
N ILE A 318 14.22 17.32 10.29
CA ILE A 318 15.19 16.48 9.55
C ILE A 318 14.67 15.04 9.47
N ILE A 319 14.67 14.49 8.28
CA ILE A 319 14.40 13.07 8.03
C ILE A 319 15.70 12.41 7.56
N ILE A 320 16.15 11.39 8.28
CA ILE A 320 17.23 10.50 7.85
C ILE A 320 16.57 9.20 7.42
N THR A 321 16.55 8.94 6.11
CA THR A 321 15.94 7.73 5.55
C THR A 321 17.00 6.76 5.04
N MET A 322 16.77 5.47 5.25
CA MET A 322 17.70 4.41 4.85
C MET A 322 17.08 3.56 3.75
N ILE A 323 17.58 3.72 2.52
CA ILE A 323 17.12 3.04 1.31
C ILE A 323 18.34 2.69 0.46
N GLU A 324 18.72 1.41 0.40
CA GLU A 324 19.90 0.96 -0.36
C GLU A 324 19.79 1.32 -1.83
N ALA A 325 18.63 1.11 -2.42
CA ALA A 325 18.29 1.36 -3.83
C ALA A 325 19.31 0.73 -4.80
N GLU A 326 19.53 -0.62 -4.66
CA GLU A 326 20.42 -1.37 -5.55
C GLU A 326 19.97 -1.30 -7.01
N ASP A 327 18.68 -1.07 -7.24
CA ASP A 327 18.06 -0.90 -8.54
C ASP A 327 17.34 0.46 -8.62
N ILE A 328 18.12 1.54 -8.49
CA ILE A 328 17.59 2.92 -8.43
C ILE A 328 16.81 3.31 -9.69
N MET A 329 17.10 2.71 -10.84
CA MET A 329 16.47 3.04 -12.13
C MET A 329 15.05 2.47 -12.25
N GLU A 330 14.64 1.56 -11.38
CA GLU A 330 13.32 0.93 -11.45
C GLU A 330 12.32 1.50 -10.40
N PRO A 331 11.08 1.70 -10.80
CA PRO A 331 10.62 1.76 -12.20
C PRO A 331 11.10 3.05 -12.88
N ALA A 332 11.54 2.98 -14.12
CA ALA A 332 12.07 4.14 -14.87
C ALA A 332 11.10 5.35 -14.89
N ALA A 333 9.79 5.09 -14.83
CA ALA A 333 8.76 6.11 -14.74
C ALA A 333 8.87 6.98 -13.47
N TYR A 334 9.37 6.44 -12.35
CA TYR A 334 9.55 7.19 -11.12
C TYR A 334 10.62 8.27 -11.28
N LEU A 335 11.85 7.89 -11.62
CA LEU A 335 12.94 8.87 -11.84
C LEU A 335 12.69 9.78 -13.04
N GLY A 336 12.03 9.28 -14.08
CA GLY A 336 11.62 10.09 -15.24
C GLY A 336 10.64 11.21 -14.89
N SER A 337 9.97 11.11 -13.75
CA SER A 337 9.02 12.12 -13.27
C SER A 337 9.69 13.37 -12.69
N PHE A 338 10.96 13.31 -12.29
CA PHE A 338 11.73 14.46 -11.77
C PHE A 338 12.32 15.39 -12.86
N LYS A 339 11.73 15.38 -14.05
CA LYS A 339 12.12 16.29 -15.16
C LYS A 339 11.58 17.71 -15.02
N TYR A 340 10.65 17.93 -14.11
CA TYR A 340 10.01 19.23 -13.89
C TYR A 340 10.83 20.12 -12.97
N LYS A 341 10.79 21.43 -13.21
CA LYS A 341 11.60 22.42 -12.48
C LYS A 341 11.03 22.81 -11.10
N ASN A 342 9.73 22.61 -10.90
CA ASN A 342 9.03 22.97 -9.68
C ASN A 342 7.77 22.08 -9.50
N LEU A 343 7.21 22.13 -8.28
CA LEU A 343 6.04 21.32 -7.92
C LEU A 343 4.79 21.63 -8.77
N VAL A 344 4.57 22.89 -9.16
CA VAL A 344 3.36 23.27 -9.92
C VAL A 344 3.39 22.68 -11.33
N ASP A 345 4.55 22.75 -11.99
CA ASP A 345 4.73 22.14 -13.31
C ASP A 345 4.65 20.60 -13.21
N MET A 346 5.19 20.02 -12.12
CA MET A 346 5.11 18.60 -11.86
C MET A 346 3.67 18.16 -11.61
N GLU A 347 2.91 18.91 -10.80
CA GLU A 347 1.48 18.68 -10.55
C GLU A 347 0.67 18.76 -11.85
N LYS A 348 0.95 19.76 -12.69
CA LYS A 348 0.29 19.87 -14.01
C LYS A 348 0.52 18.62 -14.85
N GLY A 349 1.78 18.18 -14.97
CA GLY A 349 2.09 16.96 -15.72
C GLY A 349 1.42 15.71 -15.14
N LEU A 350 1.29 15.64 -13.80
CA LEU A 350 0.60 14.55 -13.12
C LEU A 350 -0.92 14.58 -13.38
N ARG A 351 -1.55 15.75 -13.43
CA ARG A 351 -2.97 15.90 -13.79
C ARG A 351 -3.24 15.54 -15.26
N ASP A 352 -2.31 15.86 -16.15
CA ASP A 352 -2.43 15.53 -17.58
C ASP A 352 -2.29 14.02 -17.86
N CYS A 353 -1.47 13.32 -17.06
CA CYS A 353 -1.25 11.87 -17.17
C CYS A 353 -0.86 11.29 -15.82
N PHE A 354 -1.85 10.87 -15.05
CA PHE A 354 -1.64 10.29 -13.72
C PHE A 354 -1.05 8.88 -13.83
N THR A 355 0.09 8.65 -13.19
CA THR A 355 0.61 7.30 -12.93
C THR A 355 1.07 7.21 -11.49
N ILE A 356 0.98 6.02 -10.89
CA ILE A 356 1.39 5.84 -9.49
C ILE A 356 2.87 6.18 -9.25
N PRO A 357 3.83 5.75 -10.11
CA PRO A 357 5.22 6.17 -9.94
C PRO A 357 5.40 7.70 -10.01
N PHE A 358 4.63 8.38 -10.85
CA PHE A 358 4.68 9.84 -10.95
C PHE A 358 4.11 10.52 -9.68
N PHE A 359 2.99 10.00 -9.16
CA PHE A 359 2.40 10.50 -7.91
C PHE A 359 3.37 10.33 -6.74
N VAL A 360 3.98 9.15 -6.57
CA VAL A 360 4.98 8.91 -5.52
C VAL A 360 6.19 9.84 -5.67
N ALA A 361 6.65 10.10 -6.90
CA ALA A 361 7.72 11.07 -7.14
C ALA A 361 7.32 12.50 -6.73
N PHE A 362 6.05 12.88 -6.98
CA PHE A 362 5.50 14.17 -6.57
C PHE A 362 5.44 14.30 -5.04
N GLU A 363 4.94 13.28 -4.34
CA GLU A 363 4.95 13.22 -2.87
C GLU A 363 6.36 13.36 -2.32
N ASN A 364 7.32 12.61 -2.87
CA ASN A 364 8.70 12.61 -2.38
C ASN A 364 9.41 13.94 -2.62
N LEU A 365 9.11 14.61 -3.73
CA LEU A 365 9.61 15.96 -3.97
C LEU A 365 9.02 16.96 -2.95
N ASN A 366 7.72 16.83 -2.65
CA ASN A 366 7.06 17.65 -1.63
C ASN A 366 7.71 17.46 -0.25
N THR A 367 7.97 16.20 0.15
CA THR A 367 8.69 15.88 1.40
C THR A 367 10.08 16.54 1.43
N ALA A 368 10.86 16.41 0.35
CA ALA A 368 12.21 16.97 0.27
C ALA A 368 12.25 18.51 0.23
N LEU A 369 11.15 19.17 -0.15
CA LEU A 369 11.02 20.63 -0.12
C LEU A 369 10.47 21.16 1.22
N THR A 370 9.79 20.32 1.99
CA THR A 370 9.21 20.68 3.30
C THR A 370 10.06 20.25 4.49
N HIS A 371 11.02 19.34 4.29
CA HIS A 371 11.95 18.82 5.29
C HIS A 371 13.37 18.78 4.74
N THR A 372 14.37 18.72 5.60
CA THR A 372 15.73 18.32 5.19
C THR A 372 15.78 16.79 5.15
N VAL A 373 15.96 16.21 3.98
CA VAL A 373 16.00 14.75 3.81
C VAL A 373 17.43 14.29 3.50
N TYR A 374 18.07 13.63 4.47
CA TYR A 374 19.30 12.87 4.27
C TYR A 374 18.93 11.46 3.88
N ILE A 375 19.36 11.00 2.70
CA ILE A 375 19.10 9.64 2.23
C ILE A 375 20.39 8.79 2.28
N VAL A 376 20.37 7.77 3.12
CA VAL A 376 21.44 6.77 3.18
C VAL A 376 21.22 5.78 2.05
N THR A 377 22.18 5.72 1.13
CA THR A 377 22.07 4.89 -0.09
C THR A 377 23.46 4.52 -0.63
N ARG A 378 23.49 3.71 -1.68
CA ARG A 378 24.76 3.37 -2.37
C ARG A 378 25.41 4.61 -2.97
N PRO A 379 26.75 4.75 -2.91
CA PRO A 379 27.46 5.89 -3.49
C PRO A 379 27.19 6.11 -4.99
N GLU A 380 26.94 5.03 -5.74
CA GLU A 380 26.62 5.07 -7.17
C GLU A 380 25.35 5.87 -7.47
N ASN A 381 24.48 6.03 -6.48
CA ASN A 381 23.19 6.73 -6.61
C ASN A 381 23.31 8.24 -6.35
N PHE A 382 24.45 8.73 -5.86
CA PHE A 382 24.57 10.10 -5.34
C PHE A 382 24.31 11.16 -6.40
N ASP A 383 24.87 11.01 -7.59
CA ASP A 383 24.75 12.03 -8.64
C ASP A 383 23.32 12.17 -9.14
N ILE A 384 22.63 11.03 -9.36
CA ILE A 384 21.24 11.05 -9.82
C ILE A 384 20.28 11.61 -8.77
N LEU A 385 20.55 11.34 -7.48
CA LEU A 385 19.75 11.89 -6.38
C LEU A 385 19.92 13.40 -6.22
N ARG A 386 21.16 13.89 -6.25
CA ARG A 386 21.47 15.32 -6.20
C ARG A 386 20.89 16.10 -7.37
N GLU A 387 20.94 15.50 -8.57
CA GLU A 387 20.41 16.13 -9.78
C GLU A 387 18.87 16.22 -9.77
N LYS A 388 18.18 15.20 -9.25
CA LYS A 388 16.74 15.03 -9.50
C LYS A 388 15.84 15.25 -8.29
N THR A 389 16.27 14.87 -7.07
CA THR A 389 15.29 14.63 -6.00
C THR A 389 15.29 15.66 -4.86
N HIS A 390 16.18 16.63 -4.87
CA HIS A 390 16.42 17.58 -3.75
C HIS A 390 16.79 16.91 -2.42
N GLN A 391 17.05 15.60 -2.40
CA GLN A 391 17.51 14.87 -1.23
C GLN A 391 19.04 14.94 -1.14
N ILE A 392 19.57 14.81 0.06
CA ILE A 392 21.00 14.86 0.32
C ILE A 392 21.51 13.43 0.51
N PRO A 393 22.14 12.80 -0.50
CA PRO A 393 22.62 11.45 -0.39
C PRO A 393 23.90 11.34 0.42
N VAL A 394 23.97 10.30 1.25
CA VAL A 394 25.11 9.92 2.09
C VAL A 394 25.31 8.41 2.09
N ALA A 395 26.53 7.94 2.40
CA ALA A 395 26.83 6.52 2.35
C ALA A 395 26.42 5.78 3.64
N THR A 396 26.39 6.46 4.78
CA THR A 396 26.13 5.81 6.07
C THR A 396 25.14 6.62 6.91
N VAL A 397 24.42 5.93 7.78
CA VAL A 397 23.51 6.57 8.74
C VAL A 397 24.29 7.40 9.76
N GLU A 398 25.53 7.03 10.08
CA GLU A 398 26.42 7.83 10.94
C GLU A 398 26.79 9.15 10.29
N GLU A 399 27.13 9.16 8.99
CA GLU A 399 27.39 10.39 8.22
C GLU A 399 26.16 11.30 8.19
N ALA A 400 24.96 10.72 7.93
CA ALA A 400 23.69 11.44 7.95
C ALA A 400 23.45 12.11 9.32
N TRP A 401 23.70 11.36 10.39
CA TRP A 401 23.54 11.88 11.75
C TRP A 401 24.50 13.03 12.05
N GLN A 402 25.78 12.92 11.67
CA GLN A 402 26.77 13.99 11.84
C GLN A 402 26.36 15.28 11.10
N LEU A 403 25.79 15.15 9.89
CA LEU A 403 25.27 16.29 9.14
C LEU A 403 24.03 16.90 9.83
N ALA A 404 23.13 16.08 10.33
CA ALA A 404 21.97 16.51 11.08
C ALA A 404 22.36 17.26 12.37
N GLN A 405 23.37 16.77 13.11
CA GLN A 405 23.90 17.46 14.29
C GLN A 405 24.46 18.84 13.94
N LYS A 406 25.26 18.96 12.88
CA LYS A 406 25.78 20.25 12.42
C LYS A 406 24.68 21.23 12.03
N GLN A 407 23.59 20.73 11.41
CA GLN A 407 22.43 21.56 11.09
C GLN A 407 21.76 22.06 12.37
N LEU A 408 21.48 21.17 13.33
CA LEU A 408 20.87 21.54 14.62
C LEU A 408 21.73 22.55 15.39
N GLU A 409 23.04 22.35 15.44
CA GLU A 409 24.01 23.30 16.02
C GLU A 409 23.97 24.66 15.32
N GLY A 410 23.94 24.65 13.98
CA GLY A 410 23.84 25.89 13.18
C GLY A 410 22.51 26.63 13.39
N GLU A 411 21.44 25.94 13.73
CA GLU A 411 20.15 26.50 14.10
C GLU A 411 20.05 26.87 15.59
N GLY A 412 21.11 26.63 16.39
CA GLY A 412 21.16 26.91 17.82
C GLY A 412 20.26 25.98 18.66
N LYS A 413 19.87 24.83 18.12
CA LYS A 413 19.03 23.85 18.79
C LYS A 413 19.87 22.90 19.65
N THR A 414 19.86 23.09 20.94
CA THR A 414 20.52 22.21 21.94
C THR A 414 19.55 21.24 22.59
N ASP A 415 18.27 21.57 22.64
CA ASP A 415 17.18 20.74 23.12
C ASP A 415 16.36 20.28 21.90
N TYR A 416 16.59 19.04 21.45
CA TYR A 416 15.94 18.45 20.31
C TYR A 416 15.52 17.00 20.61
N ALA A 417 14.51 16.52 19.90
CA ALA A 417 13.99 15.15 20.03
C ALA A 417 14.34 14.32 18.79
N ILE A 418 14.62 13.03 19.01
CA ILE A 418 14.87 12.04 17.96
C ILE A 418 13.80 10.95 18.04
N ASN A 419 13.13 10.66 16.93
CA ASN A 419 12.32 9.46 16.76
C ASN A 419 13.06 8.46 15.86
N ILE A 420 12.95 7.17 16.19
CA ILE A 420 13.58 6.07 15.45
C ILE A 420 12.50 5.10 14.98
N ILE A 421 12.50 4.78 13.69
CA ILE A 421 11.54 3.88 13.06
C ILE A 421 12.30 2.78 12.32
N PRO A 422 12.49 1.61 12.91
CA PRO A 422 13.23 0.51 12.30
C PRO A 422 12.59 -0.06 11.04
N HIS A 423 11.25 0.03 10.91
CA HIS A 423 10.46 -0.50 9.81
C HIS A 423 9.35 0.48 9.40
N GLY A 424 9.70 1.53 8.65
CA GLY A 424 8.84 2.68 8.37
C GLY A 424 7.50 2.36 7.71
N SER A 425 7.43 1.35 6.85
CA SER A 425 6.18 0.96 6.17
C SER A 425 5.31 -0.02 6.97
N ALA A 426 5.74 -0.44 8.17
CA ALA A 426 5.06 -1.46 8.97
C ALA A 426 4.31 -0.87 10.18
N VAL A 427 4.48 0.42 10.47
CA VAL A 427 3.92 1.08 11.64
C VAL A 427 3.16 2.34 11.28
N VAL A 428 2.17 2.66 12.11
CA VAL A 428 1.36 3.88 12.02
C VAL A 428 1.47 4.64 13.33
N PRO A 429 2.36 5.63 13.43
CA PRO A 429 2.54 6.43 14.63
C PRO A 429 1.34 7.34 14.89
N TYR A 430 1.00 7.50 16.17
CA TYR A 430 -0.01 8.47 16.61
C TYR A 430 0.42 9.17 17.91
N LEU A 431 0.07 10.45 18.05
CA LEU A 431 0.31 11.18 19.29
C LEU A 431 -0.56 10.61 20.41
N LYS A 432 0.10 10.17 21.50
CA LYS A 432 -0.62 9.75 22.70
C LYS A 432 -1.19 11.01 23.39
N LYS A 433 -2.51 11.08 23.46
CA LYS A 433 -3.20 12.15 24.20
C LYS A 433 -3.02 11.98 25.70
#